data_a2307dfae85efde4dae9ed6c7ff011f0
#
_entry.id   a2307dfae85efde4dae9ed6c7ff011f0
#
_cell.length_a   1.000
_cell.length_b   1.000
_cell.length_c   1.000
_cell.angle_alpha   90.00
_cell.angle_beta   90.00
_cell.angle_gamma   90.00
#
_symmetry.space_group_name_H-M   'P 1'
#
loop_
_entity.id
_entity.type
_entity.pdbx_description
1 polymer ?
#
loop_
_entity_poly.entity_id
_entity_poly.type
_entity_poly.pdbx_seq_one_letter_code
_entity_poly.pdbx_strand_id
1 'polypeptide(L)'
;MLPLKNIFNKIFWDERVDRRDFVITYVHRGAPSDAKTITASQINQVGRSWFTYCKQDQETLIPMHRILTVENVRTGEILWRKRGTSNPI
;
A
#
# COMPACT_ATOMS: atom_id res chain seq x y z
N MET A 1 -1.27 -1.24 -16.45
CA MET A 1 -0.98 -1.01 -15.02
C MET A 1 0.39 -1.56 -14.69
N LEU A 2 1.20 -0.77 -13.98
CA LEU A 2 2.53 -1.20 -13.60
C LEU A 2 2.48 -2.29 -12.53
N PRO A 3 3.46 -3.20 -12.50
CA PRO A 3 3.56 -4.15 -11.39
C PRO A 3 3.71 -3.41 -10.07
N LEU A 4 3.21 -4.02 -9.00
CA LEU A 4 3.25 -3.42 -7.67
C LEU A 4 4.66 -3.02 -7.26
N LYS A 5 5.64 -3.86 -7.57
CA LYS A 5 7.03 -3.57 -7.25
C LYS A 5 7.50 -2.27 -7.88
N ASN A 6 7.13 -2.03 -9.14
CA ASN A 6 7.52 -0.79 -9.83
C ASN A 6 6.86 0.43 -9.21
N ILE A 7 5.61 0.27 -8.75
CA ILE A 7 4.90 1.35 -8.11
C ILE A 7 5.56 1.72 -6.78
N PHE A 8 5.94 0.72 -5.98
CA PHE A 8 6.65 0.97 -4.74
C PHE A 8 8.00 1.62 -4.98
N ASN A 9 8.73 1.16 -6.01
CA ASN A 9 10.01 1.78 -6.35
C ASN A 9 9.82 3.25 -6.71
N LYS A 10 8.79 3.56 -7.49
CA LYS A 10 8.53 4.95 -7.86
C LYS A 10 8.23 5.80 -6.64
N ILE A 11 7.41 5.29 -5.72
CA ILE A 11 7.04 6.06 -4.54
C ILE A 11 8.25 6.30 -3.63
N PHE A 12 9.15 5.34 -3.51
CA PHE A 12 10.23 5.43 -2.54
C PHE A 12 11.55 5.96 -3.10
N TRP A 13 11.75 5.91 -4.42
CA TRP A 13 13.00 6.33 -5.01
C TRP A 13 12.90 7.59 -5.87
N ASP A 14 11.69 8.03 -6.21
CA ASP A 14 11.51 9.24 -7.00
C ASP A 14 11.32 10.42 -6.06
N GLU A 15 12.32 11.30 -6.04
CA GLU A 15 12.29 12.45 -5.13
C GLU A 15 11.21 13.47 -5.48
N ARG A 16 10.64 13.38 -6.67
CA ARG A 16 9.58 14.29 -7.09
C ARG A 16 8.21 13.85 -6.55
N VAL A 17 8.15 12.68 -5.96
CA VAL A 17 6.90 12.10 -5.45
C VAL A 17 6.84 12.31 -3.95
N ASP A 18 5.70 12.82 -3.48
CA ASP A 18 5.48 12.99 -2.03
C ASP A 18 4.77 11.76 -1.50
N ARG A 19 5.44 11.04 -0.61
CA ARG A 19 4.88 9.81 -0.04
C ARG A 19 3.58 10.05 0.70
N ARG A 20 3.35 11.25 1.20
CA ARG A 20 2.12 11.57 1.92
C ARG A 20 0.89 11.59 1.02
N ASP A 21 1.09 11.66 -0.29
CA ASP A 21 -0.01 11.65 -1.25
C ASP A 21 -0.52 10.24 -1.55
N PHE A 22 0.19 9.21 -1.12
CA PHE A 22 -0.14 7.84 -1.49
C PHE A 22 -0.62 7.05 -0.29
N VAL A 23 -1.69 6.27 -0.48
CA VAL A 23 -2.21 5.40 0.57
C VAL A 23 -2.26 3.97 0.04
N ILE A 24 -2.01 3.04 0.95
CA ILE A 24 -2.03 1.62 0.67
C ILE A 24 -3.12 0.98 1.52
N THR A 25 -4.04 0.29 0.86
CA THR A 25 -5.09 -0.46 1.55
C THR A 25 -4.75 -1.94 1.46
N TYR A 26 -4.81 -2.63 2.59
CA TYR A 26 -4.45 -4.04 2.64
C TYR A 26 -5.44 -4.80 3.52
N VAL A 27 -5.47 -6.12 3.33
CA VAL A 27 -6.35 -7.01 4.10
C VAL A 27 -5.89 -7.05 5.55
N HIS A 28 -6.80 -6.81 6.48
CA HIS A 28 -6.54 -6.91 7.91
C HIS A 28 -7.78 -7.48 8.58
N ARG A 29 -7.76 -8.75 8.88
CA ARG A 29 -8.91 -9.42 9.47
C ARG A 29 -9.20 -8.85 10.84
N GLY A 30 -10.49 -8.61 11.10
CA GLY A 30 -10.93 -8.02 12.35
C GLY A 30 -11.09 -6.51 12.29
N ALA A 31 -10.56 -5.84 11.28
CA ALA A 31 -10.79 -4.42 11.07
C ALA A 31 -12.12 -4.23 10.35
N PRO A 32 -12.71 -3.04 10.38
CA PRO A 32 -13.91 -2.77 9.60
C PRO A 32 -13.67 -3.09 8.13
N SER A 33 -14.58 -3.82 7.51
CA SER A 33 -14.46 -4.28 6.12
C SER A 33 -13.25 -5.17 5.88
N ASP A 34 -12.64 -5.69 6.95
CA ASP A 34 -11.43 -6.53 6.89
C ASP A 34 -10.30 -5.88 6.12
N ALA A 35 -10.21 -4.55 6.17
CA ALA A 35 -9.16 -3.82 5.47
C ALA A 35 -8.69 -2.64 6.30
N LYS A 36 -7.43 -2.29 6.12
CA LYS A 36 -6.84 -1.09 6.72
C LYS A 36 -6.14 -0.28 5.64
N THR A 37 -6.07 1.03 5.86
CA THR A 37 -5.39 1.94 4.95
C THR A 37 -4.30 2.68 5.71
N ILE A 38 -3.10 2.72 5.13
CA ILE A 38 -1.99 3.47 5.69
C ILE A 38 -1.44 4.41 4.63
N THR A 39 -0.74 5.45 5.08
CA THR A 39 -0.07 6.38 4.19
C THR A 39 1.32 5.84 3.88
N ALA A 40 1.77 6.01 2.65
CA ALA A 40 3.10 5.54 2.26
C ALA A 40 4.20 6.17 3.10
N SER A 41 3.97 7.35 3.65
CA SER A 41 4.97 7.99 4.54
C SER A 41 5.20 7.19 5.82
N GLN A 42 4.29 6.31 6.19
CA GLN A 42 4.46 5.46 7.37
C GLN A 42 5.30 4.21 7.09
N ILE A 43 5.54 3.90 5.83
CA ILE A 43 6.29 2.70 5.47
C ILE A 43 7.76 2.92 5.80
N ASN A 44 8.33 1.95 6.49
CA ASN A 44 9.70 1.99 6.97
C ASN A 44 10.66 1.25 6.04
N GLN A 45 10.29 0.05 5.62
CA GLN A 45 11.11 -0.78 4.75
C GLN A 45 10.27 -1.46 3.70
N VAL A 46 10.85 -1.70 2.54
CA VAL A 46 10.20 -2.43 1.44
C VAL A 46 11.12 -3.56 1.03
N GLY A 47 10.66 -4.78 1.18
CA GLY A 47 11.39 -5.96 0.75
C GLY A 47 10.90 -6.46 -0.59
N ARG A 48 11.34 -7.65 -0.96
CA ARG A 48 10.97 -8.22 -2.24
C ARG A 48 9.49 -8.62 -2.29
N SER A 49 8.97 -9.13 -1.17
CA SER A 49 7.60 -9.62 -1.11
C SER A 49 6.86 -9.16 0.14
N TRP A 50 7.38 -8.14 0.81
CA TRP A 50 6.79 -7.61 2.03
C TRP A 50 7.17 -6.15 2.19
N PHE A 51 6.45 -5.46 3.08
CA PHE A 51 6.86 -4.12 3.54
C PHE A 51 6.54 -4.01 5.02
N THR A 52 7.20 -3.06 5.70
CA THR A 52 6.90 -2.75 7.09
C THR A 52 6.47 -1.31 7.21
N TYR A 53 5.61 -1.03 8.17
CA TYR A 53 5.24 0.34 8.49
C TYR A 53 5.26 0.54 9.99
N CYS A 54 5.43 1.80 10.40
CA CYS A 54 5.44 2.16 11.81
C CYS A 54 4.23 3.00 12.14
N LYS A 55 3.59 2.67 13.25
CA LYS A 55 2.52 3.45 13.82
C LYS A 55 2.62 3.36 15.33
N GLN A 56 2.70 4.52 15.99
CA GLN A 56 2.79 4.59 17.44
C GLN A 56 3.95 3.74 17.98
N ASP A 57 5.11 3.87 17.34
CA ASP A 57 6.35 3.18 17.71
C ASP A 57 6.28 1.66 17.56
N GLN A 58 5.28 1.15 16.85
CA GLN A 58 5.20 -0.27 16.54
C GLN A 58 5.41 -0.49 15.05
N GLU A 59 6.31 -1.42 14.74
CA GLU A 59 6.57 -1.80 13.35
C GLU A 59 5.80 -3.07 13.03
N THR A 60 5.08 -3.04 11.92
CA THR A 60 4.26 -4.18 11.47
C THR A 60 4.71 -4.58 10.08
N LEU A 61 4.91 -5.87 9.87
CA LEU A 61 5.28 -6.43 8.56
C LEU A 61 4.04 -6.92 7.84
N ILE A 62 3.87 -6.51 6.59
CA ILE A 62 2.72 -6.87 5.77
C ILE A 62 3.23 -7.53 4.48
N PRO A 63 2.79 -8.77 4.19
CA PRO A 63 3.12 -9.38 2.91
C PRO A 63 2.50 -8.61 1.75
N MET A 64 3.23 -8.50 0.66
CA MET A 64 2.75 -7.77 -0.51
C MET A 64 1.44 -8.32 -1.07
N HIS A 65 1.22 -9.63 -0.95
CA HIS A 65 0.00 -10.24 -1.49
C HIS A 65 -1.26 -9.82 -0.75
N ARG A 66 -1.12 -9.15 0.40
CA ARG A 66 -2.29 -8.64 1.13
C ARG A 66 -2.71 -7.26 0.67
N ILE A 67 -1.91 -6.59 -0.15
CA ILE A 67 -2.26 -5.27 -0.64
C ILE A 67 -3.46 -5.36 -1.58
N LEU A 68 -4.44 -4.50 -1.37
CA LEU A 68 -5.64 -4.43 -2.22
C LEU A 68 -5.55 -3.30 -3.22
N THR A 69 -5.12 -2.12 -2.78
CA THR A 69 -5.01 -0.95 -3.66
C THR A 69 -3.86 -0.07 -3.24
N VAL A 70 -3.31 0.67 -4.21
CA VAL A 70 -2.40 1.80 -3.98
C VAL A 70 -3.00 2.98 -4.72
N GLU A 71 -3.22 4.06 -4.01
CA GLU A 71 -3.94 5.20 -4.56
C GLU A 71 -3.22 6.50 -4.25
N ASN A 72 -3.26 7.45 -5.21
CA ASN A 72 -2.83 8.82 -4.97
C ASN A 72 -4.05 9.62 -4.56
N VAL A 73 -4.14 9.97 -3.26
CA VAL A 73 -5.34 10.64 -2.75
C VAL A 73 -5.42 12.10 -3.18
N ARG A 74 -4.30 12.69 -3.57
CA ARG A 74 -4.33 14.08 -4.03
C ARG A 74 -5.00 14.20 -5.40
N THR A 75 -4.78 13.23 -6.27
CA THR A 75 -5.35 13.24 -7.63
C THR A 75 -6.53 12.31 -7.80
N GLY A 76 -6.71 11.36 -6.87
CA GLY A 76 -7.74 10.34 -6.99
C GLY A 76 -7.36 9.18 -7.87
N GLU A 77 -6.13 9.15 -8.36
CA GLU A 77 -5.69 8.10 -9.26
C GLU A 77 -5.41 6.82 -8.49
N ILE A 78 -5.95 5.69 -8.98
CA ILE A 78 -5.62 4.37 -8.45
C ILE A 78 -4.46 3.82 -9.26
N LEU A 79 -3.30 3.69 -8.63
CA LEU A 79 -2.09 3.25 -9.32
C LEU A 79 -2.03 1.74 -9.47
N TRP A 80 -2.66 1.03 -8.54
CA TRP A 80 -2.63 -0.42 -8.55
C TRP A 80 -3.84 -0.96 -7.81
N ARG A 81 -4.40 -2.03 -8.35
CA ARG A 81 -5.53 -2.72 -7.74
C ARG A 81 -5.32 -4.22 -7.91
N LYS A 82 -5.55 -4.95 -6.83
CA LYS A 82 -5.39 -6.40 -6.88
C LYS A 82 -6.47 -7.01 -7.77
N ARG A 83 -6.05 -7.90 -8.65
CA ARG A 83 -6.98 -8.58 -9.55
C ARG A 83 -7.71 -9.69 -8.84
N GLY A 84 -8.95 -9.92 -9.25
CA GLY A 84 -9.72 -11.06 -8.78
C GLY A 84 -10.18 -10.98 -7.35
N THR A 85 -10.04 -9.84 -6.71
CA THR A 85 -10.48 -9.70 -5.34
C THR A 85 -11.96 -9.43 -5.22
N SER A 86 -12.53 -9.03 -6.33
CA SER A 86 -13.92 -8.65 -6.28
C SER A 86 -14.83 -9.81 -6.30
N ASN A 87 -14.48 -10.75 -6.36
CA ASN A 87 -15.37 -11.71 -6.49
C ASN A 87 -16.35 -11.88 -5.84
N PRO A 88 -16.91 -11.69 -5.76
CA PRO A 88 -17.70 -11.94 -5.04
C PRO A 88 -18.74 -12.49 -5.23
N ILE A 89 -18.76 -12.63 -5.44
CA ILE A 89 -19.65 -13.02 -5.22
C ILE A 89 -20.03 -13.52 -5.54
#